data_7e03d5a4560cc3f04b007785258ec262
#
_entry.id   7e03d5a4560cc3f04b007785258ec262
#
_cell.length_a   1.000
_cell.length_b   1.000
_cell.length_c   1.000
_cell.angle_alpha   90.00
_cell.angle_beta   90.00
_cell.angle_gamma   90.00
#
_symmetry.space_group_name_H-M   'P 1'
#
loop_
_entity.id
_entity.type
_entity.pdbx_description
1 polymer ?
#
loop_
_entity_poly.entity_id
_entity_poly.type
_entity_poly.pdbx_seq_one_letter_code
_entity_poly.pdbx_strand_id
1 'polypeptide(L)'
;MTRSNGSPFAPHTAADRKTMLDSVGVDTEADLFDIPETVAFDGEFTIPARSEQEIRAELRQLFARNQNLTEFLGRGHYSHYVPSIVGHLSDRAEYLTSYTQYQPEITQGFLQVLFEYQSMLVELTGLPVANCSMYDAATGLAEAALLADRVRQTSGKTILVPEFLREGKRSVLENYVAGAGLTVESFPLSDGTVDTATLAEVAGDETVMIYAENPTVRGTIEDELRDIGEIAADNEALFCLGSDLVALSLLQEPASVGADIVVGEADVLGLPTSYGMGLGIFATRETFLRQVPGRLVGVSEDADDRRSYTLTLQTREQHIRKERATSNICTNQAWVALRTAMHIASLGPDGLVSLAEDCVRDATELAARVDALDGYQAPIYDQHHFREFVVRSDQPAEAVTEALETDGIAVHAIDDHLLQCCITETNRHAADQLIAALRRAA
;
A
#
# COMPACT_ATOMS: atom_id res chain seq x y z
N MET A 1 -9.77 40.91 22.16
CA MET A 1 -10.84 40.08 22.72
C MET A 1 -10.18 39.09 23.65
N THR A 2 -10.33 39.28 24.95
CA THR A 2 -9.87 38.32 25.96
C THR A 2 -10.62 37.02 25.76
N ARG A 3 -9.92 35.98 25.36
CA ARG A 3 -10.49 34.62 25.24
C ARG A 3 -10.99 34.24 26.64
N SER A 4 -12.27 33.92 26.76
CA SER A 4 -12.78 33.26 27.95
C SER A 4 -11.99 31.96 28.13
N ASN A 5 -11.48 31.72 29.34
CA ASN A 5 -10.74 30.51 29.69
C ASN A 5 -11.66 29.29 29.59
N GLY A 6 -11.78 28.72 28.41
CA GLY A 6 -12.50 27.47 28.18
C GLY A 6 -12.65 27.15 26.69
N SER A 7 -12.36 25.93 26.33
CA SER A 7 -12.72 25.36 25.04
C SER A 7 -14.17 24.89 25.08
N PRO A 8 -14.94 24.94 23.97
CA PRO A 8 -16.24 24.27 23.89
C PRO A 8 -16.22 22.80 24.29
N PHE A 9 -15.06 22.16 24.15
CA PHE A 9 -14.83 20.76 24.49
C PHE A 9 -14.30 20.54 25.92
N ALA A 10 -13.85 21.62 26.59
CA ALA A 10 -13.43 21.64 28.01
C ALA A 10 -13.95 22.91 28.66
N PRO A 11 -15.24 23.00 29.01
CA PRO A 11 -15.92 24.22 29.39
C PRO A 11 -15.65 24.66 30.83
N HIS A 12 -14.79 23.96 31.56
CA HIS A 12 -14.51 24.26 32.98
C HIS A 12 -13.91 25.65 33.17
N THR A 13 -14.49 26.42 34.08
CA THR A 13 -13.98 27.72 34.47
C THR A 13 -12.82 27.60 35.48
N ALA A 14 -12.11 28.69 35.73
CA ALA A 14 -11.09 28.71 36.78
C ALA A 14 -11.65 28.36 38.17
N ALA A 15 -12.91 28.71 38.45
CA ALA A 15 -13.59 28.35 39.69
C ALA A 15 -13.89 26.83 39.76
N ASP A 16 -14.32 26.24 38.65
CA ASP A 16 -14.54 24.80 38.58
C ASP A 16 -13.25 24.03 38.79
N ARG A 17 -12.15 24.47 38.14
CA ARG A 17 -10.82 23.87 38.31
C ARG A 17 -10.35 23.93 39.75
N LYS A 18 -10.50 25.10 40.39
CA LYS A 18 -10.16 25.24 41.80
C LYS A 18 -10.96 24.30 42.69
N THR A 19 -12.26 24.17 42.48
CA THR A 19 -13.11 23.22 43.21
C THR A 19 -12.65 21.76 43.01
N MET A 20 -12.24 21.38 41.79
CA MET A 20 -11.71 20.06 41.52
C MET A 20 -10.38 19.80 42.23
N LEU A 21 -9.43 20.75 42.18
CA LEU A 21 -8.14 20.67 42.88
C LEU A 21 -8.34 20.57 44.41
N ASP A 22 -9.21 21.42 44.97
CA ASP A 22 -9.57 21.38 46.40
C ASP A 22 -10.15 20.00 46.80
N SER A 23 -10.95 19.37 45.92
CA SER A 23 -11.56 18.06 46.19
C SER A 23 -10.57 16.89 46.21
N VAL A 24 -9.47 16.98 45.46
CA VAL A 24 -8.38 15.99 45.45
C VAL A 24 -7.22 16.36 46.39
N GLY A 25 -7.27 17.53 47.01
CA GLY A 25 -6.34 17.96 48.07
C GLY A 25 -5.00 18.46 47.53
N VAL A 26 -4.96 19.10 46.36
CA VAL A 26 -3.76 19.69 45.76
C VAL A 26 -3.99 21.16 45.43
N ASP A 27 -2.94 21.98 45.42
CA ASP A 27 -3.03 23.42 45.18
C ASP A 27 -3.00 23.75 43.66
N THR A 28 -2.28 23.01 42.87
CA THR A 28 -2.07 23.24 41.43
C THR A 28 -2.24 21.97 40.61
N GLU A 29 -2.45 22.14 39.30
CA GLU A 29 -2.49 21.01 38.35
C GLU A 29 -1.14 20.28 38.30
N ALA A 30 -0.02 20.97 38.52
CA ALA A 30 1.30 20.36 38.53
C ALA A 30 1.47 19.36 39.69
N ASP A 31 0.80 19.57 40.82
CA ASP A 31 0.87 18.66 41.97
C ASP A 31 0.19 17.31 41.73
N LEU A 32 -0.54 17.18 40.64
CA LEU A 32 -1.13 15.91 40.21
C LEU A 32 -0.11 14.96 39.55
N PHE A 33 1.07 15.46 39.19
CA PHE A 33 2.09 14.74 38.45
C PHE A 33 3.37 14.62 39.27
N ASP A 34 3.84 13.42 39.52
CA ASP A 34 5.14 13.15 40.14
C ASP A 34 6.22 13.12 39.05
N ILE A 35 6.61 14.28 38.53
CA ILE A 35 7.64 14.44 37.51
C ILE A 35 8.93 14.90 38.20
N PRO A 36 10.05 14.18 38.08
CA PRO A 36 11.34 14.63 38.60
C PRO A 36 11.73 16.00 38.01
N GLU A 37 12.15 16.94 38.89
CA GLU A 37 12.58 18.29 38.47
C GLU A 37 13.64 18.27 37.35
N THR A 38 14.50 17.25 37.31
CA THR A 38 15.57 17.10 36.33
C THR A 38 15.07 16.85 34.91
N VAL A 39 13.82 16.45 34.73
CA VAL A 39 13.19 16.17 33.42
C VAL A 39 11.91 16.98 33.20
N ALA A 40 11.50 17.75 34.21
CA ALA A 40 10.34 18.66 34.08
C ALA A 40 10.66 19.74 33.05
N PHE A 41 9.72 19.98 32.12
CA PHE A 41 9.82 21.10 31.20
C PHE A 41 9.38 22.38 31.91
N ASP A 42 10.29 23.30 32.16
CA ASP A 42 10.10 24.57 32.82
C ASP A 42 9.98 25.78 31.85
N GLY A 43 10.04 25.47 30.55
CA GLY A 43 9.96 26.48 29.50
C GLY A 43 8.52 26.81 29.07
N GLU A 44 8.37 27.91 28.37
CA GLU A 44 7.13 28.26 27.68
C GLU A 44 7.16 27.81 26.24
N PHE A 45 6.02 27.32 25.72
CA PHE A 45 5.86 27.10 24.31
C PHE A 45 5.84 28.43 23.57
N THR A 46 6.87 28.68 22.76
CA THR A 46 7.01 29.93 22.00
C THR A 46 6.18 29.95 20.70
N ILE A 47 5.19 29.09 20.58
CA ILE A 47 4.30 29.06 19.43
C ILE A 47 3.24 30.17 19.59
N PRO A 48 3.31 31.28 18.83
CA PRO A 48 2.38 32.36 18.95
C PRO A 48 0.98 31.93 18.46
N ALA A 49 -0.05 32.43 19.14
CA ALA A 49 -1.42 32.28 18.66
C ALA A 49 -1.60 33.10 17.38
N ARG A 50 -2.13 32.45 16.33
CA ARG A 50 -2.39 33.05 15.03
C ARG A 50 -3.83 32.80 14.61
N SER A 51 -4.36 33.67 13.76
CA SER A 51 -5.65 33.47 13.12
C SER A 51 -5.56 32.36 12.04
N GLU A 52 -6.69 31.73 11.73
CA GLU A 52 -6.76 30.78 10.61
C GLU A 52 -6.26 31.40 9.29
N GLN A 53 -6.61 32.67 9.04
CA GLN A 53 -6.19 33.37 7.83
C GLN A 53 -4.66 33.49 7.75
N GLU A 54 -3.98 33.82 8.84
CA GLU A 54 -2.50 33.93 8.89
C GLU A 54 -1.84 32.56 8.70
N ILE A 55 -2.37 31.51 9.38
CA ILE A 55 -1.85 30.14 9.21
C ILE A 55 -2.00 29.66 7.76
N ARG A 56 -3.17 29.87 7.16
CA ARG A 56 -3.40 29.50 5.75
C ARG A 56 -2.49 30.25 4.77
N ALA A 57 -2.22 31.53 5.03
CA ALA A 57 -1.32 32.31 4.19
C ALA A 57 0.13 31.81 4.31
N GLU A 58 0.60 31.52 5.51
CA GLU A 58 1.95 30.98 5.74
C GLU A 58 2.13 29.59 5.13
N LEU A 59 1.18 28.68 5.33
CA LEU A 59 1.24 27.33 4.73
C LEU A 59 1.20 27.38 3.21
N ARG A 60 0.42 28.28 2.59
CA ARG A 60 0.46 28.46 1.13
C ARG A 60 1.83 28.93 0.66
N GLN A 61 2.49 29.86 1.38
CA GLN A 61 3.83 30.30 1.03
C GLN A 61 4.86 29.18 1.20
N LEU A 62 4.72 28.35 2.24
CA LEU A 62 5.59 27.20 2.46
C LEU A 62 5.43 26.18 1.34
N PHE A 63 4.20 25.79 1.01
CA PHE A 63 3.90 24.80 -0.02
C PHE A 63 4.20 25.31 -1.44
N ALA A 64 4.18 26.64 -1.67
CA ALA A 64 4.57 27.21 -2.95
C ALA A 64 6.08 27.03 -3.29
N ARG A 65 6.87 26.50 -2.35
CA ARG A 65 8.26 26.09 -2.61
C ARG A 65 8.35 24.72 -3.28
N ASN A 66 7.29 23.91 -3.22
CA ASN A 66 7.24 22.64 -3.93
C ASN A 66 7.19 22.90 -5.44
N GLN A 67 7.91 22.10 -6.18
CA GLN A 67 7.84 22.13 -7.64
C GLN A 67 6.66 21.27 -8.11
N ASN A 68 5.92 21.76 -9.12
CA ASN A 68 4.95 20.97 -9.83
C ASN A 68 5.64 20.28 -11.00
N LEU A 69 6.02 19.03 -10.81
CA LEU A 69 6.62 18.21 -11.84
C LEU A 69 5.57 17.31 -12.47
N THR A 70 5.69 17.02 -13.76
CA THR A 70 4.96 15.91 -14.38
C THR A 70 5.71 14.62 -14.05
N GLU A 71 5.07 13.76 -13.28
CA GLU A 71 5.70 12.57 -12.72
C GLU A 71 5.57 11.38 -13.66
N PHE A 72 6.71 10.79 -14.05
CA PHE A 72 6.83 9.48 -14.69
C PHE A 72 7.54 8.51 -13.73
N LEU A 73 7.28 8.62 -12.43
CA LEU A 73 8.05 7.96 -11.38
C LEU A 73 7.77 6.46 -11.29
N GLY A 74 6.55 6.03 -11.01
CA GLY A 74 6.23 4.61 -10.85
C GLY A 74 6.82 3.95 -9.58
N ARG A 75 7.33 2.75 -9.71
CA ARG A 75 7.93 1.94 -8.63
C ARG A 75 7.02 1.75 -7.42
N GLY A 76 5.71 1.50 -7.68
CA GLY A 76 4.69 1.29 -6.67
C GLY A 76 3.94 2.55 -6.24
N HIS A 77 4.32 3.72 -6.75
CA HIS A 77 3.57 4.97 -6.61
C HIS A 77 2.94 5.33 -7.95
N TYR A 78 1.84 4.64 -8.26
CA TYR A 78 1.14 4.82 -9.53
C TYR A 78 0.02 5.83 -9.37
N SER A 79 0.00 6.84 -10.23
CA SER A 79 -1.07 7.84 -10.25
C SER A 79 -2.14 7.43 -11.26
N HIS A 80 -3.36 7.21 -10.78
CA HIS A 80 -4.55 7.01 -11.61
C HIS A 80 -5.58 8.11 -11.33
N TYR A 81 -6.38 8.44 -12.32
CA TYR A 81 -7.40 9.46 -12.17
C TYR A 81 -8.55 8.97 -11.28
N VAL A 82 -8.74 9.63 -10.14
CA VAL A 82 -9.84 9.33 -9.22
C VAL A 82 -11.06 10.18 -9.58
N PRO A 83 -12.17 9.57 -10.03
CA PRO A 83 -13.38 10.32 -10.39
C PRO A 83 -13.95 11.08 -9.18
N SER A 84 -14.46 12.29 -9.42
CA SER A 84 -15.03 13.15 -8.37
C SER A 84 -16.19 12.50 -7.61
N ILE A 85 -16.90 11.55 -8.23
CA ILE A 85 -17.96 10.78 -7.59
C ILE A 85 -17.46 9.94 -6.41
N VAL A 86 -16.23 9.43 -6.49
CA VAL A 86 -15.60 8.66 -5.39
C VAL A 86 -15.46 9.53 -4.15
N GLY A 87 -14.90 10.74 -4.29
CA GLY A 87 -14.81 11.71 -3.19
C GLY A 87 -16.19 12.09 -2.66
N HIS A 88 -17.12 12.45 -3.55
CA HIS A 88 -18.48 12.84 -3.17
C HIS A 88 -19.20 11.76 -2.35
N LEU A 89 -19.11 10.50 -2.75
CA LEU A 89 -19.78 9.42 -2.03
C LEU A 89 -19.07 9.08 -0.72
N SER A 90 -17.73 9.00 -0.71
CA SER A 90 -16.97 8.64 0.48
C SER A 90 -17.03 9.71 1.59
N ASP A 91 -17.29 10.97 1.23
CA ASP A 91 -17.41 12.09 2.20
C ASP A 91 -18.82 12.22 2.80
N ARG A 92 -19.74 11.32 2.49
CA ARG A 92 -21.06 11.32 3.09
C ARG A 92 -20.98 10.94 4.56
N ALA A 93 -21.82 11.59 5.38
CA ALA A 93 -21.85 11.41 6.83
C ALA A 93 -22.11 9.94 7.25
N GLU A 94 -22.82 9.17 6.41
CA GLU A 94 -23.13 7.76 6.64
C GLU A 94 -21.87 6.89 6.72
N TYR A 95 -20.75 7.34 6.12
CA TYR A 95 -19.46 6.64 6.14
C TYR A 95 -18.45 7.28 7.09
N LEU A 96 -18.45 8.62 7.23
CA LEU A 96 -17.43 9.36 7.98
C LEU A 96 -17.59 9.29 9.51
N THR A 97 -18.76 8.91 10.00
CA THR A 97 -19.05 8.88 11.46
C THR A 97 -18.52 7.63 12.16
N SER A 98 -18.04 6.64 11.43
CA SER A 98 -17.59 5.35 11.96
C SER A 98 -16.08 5.24 11.97
N TYR A 99 -15.45 5.44 13.13
CA TYR A 99 -14.00 5.21 13.28
C TYR A 99 -13.64 3.74 13.10
N THR A 100 -14.34 2.85 13.81
CA THR A 100 -14.25 1.40 13.65
C THR A 100 -15.64 0.79 13.72
N GLN A 101 -15.90 -0.23 12.91
CA GLN A 101 -17.21 -0.82 12.71
C GLN A 101 -17.55 -1.87 13.78
N TYR A 102 -17.18 -1.63 15.05
CA TYR A 102 -17.47 -2.56 16.16
C TYR A 102 -18.96 -2.67 16.50
N GLN A 103 -19.72 -1.62 16.23
CA GLN A 103 -21.16 -1.59 16.44
C GLN A 103 -21.87 -1.75 15.08
N PRO A 104 -22.20 -3.00 14.68
CA PRO A 104 -22.76 -3.26 13.37
C PRO A 104 -24.11 -2.57 13.15
N GLU A 105 -24.89 -2.36 14.22
CA GLU A 105 -26.21 -1.74 14.18
C GLU A 105 -26.21 -0.28 13.65
N ILE A 106 -25.09 0.42 13.74
CA ILE A 106 -24.97 1.81 13.26
C ILE A 106 -24.01 1.96 12.07
N THR A 107 -23.40 0.87 11.59
CA THR A 107 -22.36 0.89 10.55
C THR A 107 -22.66 -0.05 9.37
N GLN A 108 -23.91 -0.45 9.17
CA GLN A 108 -24.30 -1.44 8.16
C GLN A 108 -23.87 -1.04 6.75
N GLY A 109 -24.04 0.23 6.36
CA GLY A 109 -23.65 0.71 5.03
C GLY A 109 -22.14 0.61 4.81
N PHE A 110 -21.32 0.95 5.80
CA PHE A 110 -19.87 0.83 5.72
C PHE A 110 -19.43 -0.64 5.68
N LEU A 111 -19.96 -1.46 6.55
CA LEU A 111 -19.69 -2.92 6.57
C LEU A 111 -20.05 -3.57 5.24
N GLN A 112 -21.19 -3.20 4.64
CA GLN A 112 -21.58 -3.71 3.34
C GLN A 112 -20.53 -3.38 2.26
N VAL A 113 -20.07 -2.13 2.19
CA VAL A 113 -19.05 -1.74 1.19
C VAL A 113 -17.73 -2.47 1.44
N LEU A 114 -17.31 -2.67 2.69
CA LEU A 114 -16.11 -3.46 2.99
C LEU A 114 -16.27 -4.93 2.59
N PHE A 115 -17.47 -5.51 2.76
CA PHE A 115 -17.75 -6.86 2.27
C PHE A 115 -17.71 -6.94 0.74
N GLU A 116 -18.25 -5.94 0.05
CA GLU A 116 -18.17 -5.83 -1.41
C GLU A 116 -16.73 -5.67 -1.88
N TYR A 117 -15.91 -4.87 -1.18
CA TYR A 117 -14.47 -4.77 -1.45
C TYR A 117 -13.76 -6.13 -1.32
N GLN A 118 -14.00 -6.88 -0.24
CA GLN A 118 -13.47 -8.25 -0.09
C GLN A 118 -13.90 -9.15 -1.26
N SER A 119 -15.15 -9.03 -1.69
CA SER A 119 -15.68 -9.81 -2.82
C SER A 119 -14.98 -9.45 -4.13
N MET A 120 -14.69 -8.16 -4.38
CA MET A 120 -13.93 -7.72 -5.54
C MET A 120 -12.51 -8.30 -5.54
N LEU A 121 -11.84 -8.34 -4.37
CA LEU A 121 -10.52 -8.96 -4.25
C LEU A 121 -10.57 -10.47 -4.50
N VAL A 122 -11.61 -11.15 -4.02
CA VAL A 122 -11.83 -12.59 -4.30
C VAL A 122 -11.96 -12.83 -5.80
N GLU A 123 -12.75 -12.05 -6.52
CA GLU A 123 -12.92 -12.17 -7.97
C GLU A 123 -11.62 -11.87 -8.73
N LEU A 124 -10.85 -10.85 -8.33
CA LEU A 124 -9.60 -10.47 -9.00
C LEU A 124 -8.45 -11.44 -8.74
N THR A 125 -8.45 -12.12 -7.60
CA THR A 125 -7.34 -13.02 -7.20
C THR A 125 -7.64 -14.50 -7.40
N GLY A 126 -8.93 -14.87 -7.52
CA GLY A 126 -9.40 -16.25 -7.50
C GLY A 126 -9.26 -16.95 -6.15
N LEU A 127 -8.77 -16.26 -5.13
CA LEU A 127 -8.62 -16.79 -3.78
C LEU A 127 -9.89 -16.52 -2.96
N PRO A 128 -10.45 -17.52 -2.25
CA PRO A 128 -11.79 -17.42 -1.67
C PRO A 128 -11.87 -16.56 -0.40
N VAL A 129 -10.75 -16.09 0.13
CA VAL A 129 -10.71 -15.28 1.36
C VAL A 129 -9.89 -14.03 1.12
N ALA A 130 -10.48 -12.87 1.37
CA ALA A 130 -9.76 -11.59 1.41
C ALA A 130 -10.15 -10.82 2.68
N ASN A 131 -9.20 -10.11 3.30
CA ASN A 131 -9.51 -9.21 4.40
C ASN A 131 -10.00 -7.84 3.88
N CYS A 132 -10.54 -7.02 4.78
CA CYS A 132 -11.10 -5.73 4.36
C CYS A 132 -10.06 -4.61 4.21
N SER A 133 -8.86 -4.76 4.75
CA SER A 133 -7.74 -3.82 4.57
C SER A 133 -6.48 -4.23 5.33
N MET A 134 -5.33 -3.79 4.83
CA MET A 134 -4.02 -3.80 5.50
C MET A 134 -3.46 -2.37 5.48
N TYR A 135 -2.34 -2.12 6.15
CA TYR A 135 -1.70 -0.80 6.11
C TYR A 135 -1.17 -0.50 4.71
N ASP A 136 -0.42 -1.43 4.13
CA ASP A 136 0.22 -1.34 2.83
C ASP A 136 0.66 -2.74 2.33
N ALA A 137 1.21 -2.80 1.12
CA ALA A 137 1.72 -4.03 0.53
C ALA A 137 2.91 -4.62 1.30
N ALA A 138 3.77 -3.79 1.89
CA ALA A 138 4.93 -4.25 2.64
C ALA A 138 4.52 -4.98 3.91
N THR A 139 3.56 -4.43 4.65
CA THR A 139 2.94 -5.06 5.81
C THR A 139 2.20 -6.35 5.41
N GLY A 140 1.50 -6.32 4.25
CA GLY A 140 0.85 -7.51 3.70
C GLY A 140 1.83 -8.65 3.46
N LEU A 141 2.97 -8.37 2.84
CA LEU A 141 4.05 -9.34 2.62
C LEU A 141 4.63 -9.89 3.93
N ALA A 142 4.88 -9.01 4.89
CA ALA A 142 5.42 -9.41 6.19
C ALA A 142 4.45 -10.32 6.96
N GLU A 143 3.16 -10.01 6.95
CA GLU A 143 2.13 -10.87 7.56
C GLU A 143 1.93 -12.19 6.79
N ALA A 144 2.14 -12.21 5.46
CA ALA A 144 2.15 -13.46 4.67
C ALA A 144 3.30 -14.38 5.12
N ALA A 145 4.50 -13.83 5.33
CA ALA A 145 5.64 -14.58 5.84
C ALA A 145 5.38 -15.18 7.24
N LEU A 146 4.79 -14.38 8.14
CA LEU A 146 4.41 -14.87 9.47
C LEU A 146 3.27 -15.90 9.41
N LEU A 147 2.35 -15.77 8.46
CA LEU A 147 1.32 -16.79 8.22
C LEU A 147 1.97 -18.09 7.74
N ALA A 148 2.91 -18.03 6.79
CA ALA A 148 3.62 -19.19 6.28
C ALA A 148 4.34 -19.95 7.40
N ASP A 149 5.05 -19.27 8.29
CA ASP A 149 5.70 -19.87 9.46
C ASP A 149 4.70 -20.57 10.40
N ARG A 150 3.53 -19.95 10.62
CA ARG A 150 2.49 -20.52 11.50
C ARG A 150 1.81 -21.77 10.95
N VAL A 151 1.59 -21.81 9.64
CA VAL A 151 0.82 -22.91 9.01
C VAL A 151 1.69 -24.05 8.54
N ARG A 152 2.93 -23.77 8.19
CA ARG A 152 3.91 -24.78 7.79
C ARG A 152 4.54 -25.42 9.01
N GLN A 153 4.30 -26.71 9.23
CA GLN A 153 4.79 -27.47 10.38
C GLN A 153 6.19 -28.04 10.13
N THR A 154 7.08 -27.27 9.52
CA THR A 154 8.46 -27.68 9.25
C THR A 154 9.45 -26.87 10.10
N SER A 155 10.70 -27.34 10.17
CA SER A 155 11.79 -26.61 10.83
C SER A 155 12.39 -25.49 9.98
N GLY A 156 11.97 -25.39 8.71
CA GLY A 156 12.45 -24.39 7.77
C GLY A 156 12.17 -22.95 8.21
N LYS A 157 13.08 -22.04 7.87
CA LYS A 157 13.06 -20.65 8.34
C LYS A 157 13.39 -19.63 7.25
N THR A 158 13.47 -20.03 5.99
CA THR A 158 13.88 -19.16 4.89
C THR A 158 12.66 -18.64 4.09
N ILE A 159 12.63 -17.33 3.90
CA ILE A 159 11.75 -16.64 2.98
C ILE A 159 12.56 -16.25 1.74
N LEU A 160 12.18 -16.75 0.58
CA LEU A 160 12.83 -16.42 -0.69
C LEU A 160 12.10 -15.25 -1.35
N VAL A 161 12.85 -14.22 -1.75
CA VAL A 161 12.32 -13.01 -2.41
C VAL A 161 13.19 -12.66 -3.63
N PRO A 162 12.67 -11.95 -4.64
CA PRO A 162 13.48 -11.51 -5.78
C PRO A 162 14.57 -10.51 -5.33
N GLU A 163 15.72 -10.53 -6.01
CA GLU A 163 16.85 -9.64 -5.71
C GLU A 163 16.49 -8.15 -5.81
N PHE A 164 15.62 -7.79 -6.75
CA PHE A 164 15.13 -6.41 -6.94
C PHE A 164 13.86 -6.10 -6.14
N LEU A 165 13.69 -6.67 -4.97
CA LEU A 165 12.62 -6.25 -4.07
C LEU A 165 12.85 -4.79 -3.62
N ARG A 166 11.80 -3.96 -3.62
CA ARG A 166 11.87 -2.57 -3.14
C ARG A 166 12.41 -2.53 -1.72
N GLU A 167 13.37 -1.63 -1.47
CA GLU A 167 14.04 -1.50 -0.17
C GLU A 167 13.06 -1.34 1.00
N GLY A 168 12.02 -0.52 0.83
CA GLY A 168 10.98 -0.35 1.86
C GLY A 168 10.21 -1.64 2.16
N LYS A 169 9.88 -2.46 1.16
CA LYS A 169 9.26 -3.77 1.36
C LYS A 169 10.21 -4.72 2.08
N ARG A 170 11.47 -4.78 1.65
CA ARG A 170 12.49 -5.62 2.28
C ARG A 170 12.69 -5.25 3.74
N SER A 171 12.88 -3.96 4.03
CA SER A 171 13.09 -3.46 5.40
C SER A 171 11.93 -3.81 6.34
N VAL A 172 10.68 -3.65 5.88
CA VAL A 172 9.50 -4.03 6.66
C VAL A 172 9.45 -5.54 6.87
N LEU A 173 9.65 -6.33 5.82
CA LEU A 173 9.69 -7.79 5.92
C LEU A 173 10.73 -8.26 6.93
N GLU A 174 11.98 -7.84 6.79
CA GLU A 174 13.10 -8.21 7.68
C GLU A 174 12.81 -7.83 9.14
N ASN A 175 12.26 -6.64 9.38
CA ASN A 175 11.89 -6.20 10.73
C ASN A 175 10.80 -7.08 11.35
N TYR A 176 9.78 -7.47 10.60
CA TYR A 176 8.69 -8.33 11.10
C TYR A 176 9.18 -9.74 11.42
N VAL A 177 9.95 -10.33 10.52
CA VAL A 177 10.34 -11.74 10.63
C VAL A 177 11.49 -11.98 11.57
N ALA A 178 12.29 -10.97 11.93
CA ALA A 178 13.41 -11.08 12.86
C ALA A 178 12.96 -11.65 14.21
N GLY A 179 11.82 -11.22 14.73
CA GLY A 179 11.26 -11.72 16.00
C GLY A 179 10.78 -13.17 15.93
N ALA A 180 10.47 -13.70 14.77
CA ALA A 180 10.08 -15.08 14.53
C ALA A 180 11.29 -16.00 14.23
N GLY A 181 12.49 -15.43 14.09
CA GLY A 181 13.70 -16.17 13.75
C GLY A 181 13.71 -16.66 12.30
N LEU A 182 12.98 -15.98 11.42
CA LEU A 182 13.01 -16.24 9.99
C LEU A 182 14.13 -15.42 9.34
N THR A 183 14.66 -15.93 8.23
CA THR A 183 15.65 -15.26 7.38
C THR A 183 15.07 -14.93 6.03
N VAL A 184 15.50 -13.80 5.45
CA VAL A 184 15.10 -13.36 4.10
C VAL A 184 16.30 -13.53 3.18
N GLU A 185 16.17 -14.35 2.16
CA GLU A 185 17.20 -14.61 1.17
C GLU A 185 16.70 -14.21 -0.22
N SER A 186 17.62 -13.78 -1.08
CA SER A 186 17.27 -13.36 -2.43
C SER A 186 17.61 -14.43 -3.46
N PHE A 187 16.75 -14.57 -4.46
CA PHE A 187 17.04 -15.28 -5.69
C PHE A 187 17.23 -14.29 -6.85
N PRO A 188 18.04 -14.66 -7.87
CA PRO A 188 18.33 -13.79 -8.98
C PRO A 188 17.16 -13.67 -9.97
N LEU A 189 17.19 -12.61 -10.75
CA LEU A 189 16.35 -12.43 -11.92
C LEU A 189 17.19 -12.56 -13.18
N SER A 190 16.59 -13.06 -14.26
CA SER A 190 17.15 -13.11 -15.60
C SER A 190 16.28 -12.30 -16.54
N ASP A 191 16.86 -11.34 -17.24
CA ASP A 191 16.14 -10.42 -18.14
C ASP A 191 14.89 -9.76 -17.52
N GLY A 192 14.96 -9.44 -16.22
CA GLY A 192 13.88 -8.74 -15.48
C GLY A 192 12.76 -9.64 -14.97
N THR A 193 12.78 -10.94 -15.20
CA THR A 193 11.85 -11.95 -14.68
C THR A 193 12.58 -12.97 -13.80
N VAL A 194 11.85 -13.86 -13.12
CA VAL A 194 12.43 -14.87 -12.23
C VAL A 194 13.26 -15.86 -13.02
N ASP A 195 14.50 -16.13 -12.58
CA ASP A 195 15.28 -17.29 -13.05
C ASP A 195 14.78 -18.54 -12.32
N THR A 196 13.78 -19.21 -12.90
CA THR A 196 13.15 -20.40 -12.32
C THR A 196 14.12 -21.56 -12.14
N ALA A 197 15.14 -21.70 -13.01
CA ALA A 197 16.15 -22.72 -12.86
C ALA A 197 17.00 -22.50 -11.60
N THR A 198 17.46 -21.27 -11.39
CA THR A 198 18.20 -20.92 -10.16
C THR A 198 17.28 -20.93 -8.93
N LEU A 199 16.01 -20.49 -9.07
CA LEU A 199 15.04 -20.59 -7.97
C LEU A 199 14.86 -22.03 -7.51
N ALA A 200 14.74 -22.99 -8.44
CA ALA A 200 14.62 -24.42 -8.11
C ALA A 200 15.86 -24.99 -7.41
N GLU A 201 17.06 -24.43 -7.68
CA GLU A 201 18.30 -24.84 -7.01
C GLU A 201 18.41 -24.32 -5.57
N VAL A 202 17.88 -23.11 -5.29
CA VAL A 202 17.98 -22.50 -3.96
C VAL A 202 16.78 -22.82 -3.07
N ALA A 203 15.63 -23.17 -3.65
CA ALA A 203 14.47 -23.63 -2.89
C ALA A 203 14.74 -25.04 -2.31
N GLY A 204 14.33 -25.25 -1.06
CA GLY A 204 14.55 -26.53 -0.37
C GLY A 204 13.74 -26.63 0.91
N ASP A 205 14.03 -27.65 1.74
CA ASP A 205 13.30 -27.97 2.97
C ASP A 205 13.25 -26.81 3.97
N GLU A 206 14.24 -25.91 3.93
CA GLU A 206 14.31 -24.72 4.77
C GLU A 206 13.40 -23.57 4.27
N THR A 207 12.91 -23.61 3.03
CA THR A 207 12.08 -22.58 2.43
C THR A 207 10.66 -22.66 2.98
N VAL A 208 10.13 -21.63 3.62
CA VAL A 208 8.75 -21.58 4.13
C VAL A 208 7.82 -20.80 3.20
N MET A 209 8.36 -19.83 2.45
CA MET A 209 7.61 -19.03 1.50
C MET A 209 8.50 -18.59 0.35
N ILE A 210 7.96 -18.62 -0.87
CA ILE A 210 8.53 -17.97 -2.05
C ILE A 210 7.63 -16.79 -2.39
N TYR A 211 8.23 -15.61 -2.55
CA TYR A 211 7.55 -14.41 -2.96
C TYR A 211 8.01 -13.99 -4.36
N ALA A 212 7.07 -13.75 -5.26
CA ALA A 212 7.32 -13.14 -6.57
C ALA A 212 6.35 -11.97 -6.79
N GLU A 213 6.66 -11.09 -7.74
CA GLU A 213 5.82 -9.93 -8.09
C GLU A 213 5.39 -10.01 -9.56
N ASN A 214 4.13 -9.68 -9.83
CA ASN A 214 3.62 -9.54 -11.19
C ASN A 214 2.63 -8.36 -11.30
N PRO A 215 2.99 -7.26 -11.96
CA PRO A 215 4.30 -6.97 -12.57
C PRO A 215 5.45 -6.89 -11.56
N THR A 216 6.68 -7.11 -12.02
CA THR A 216 7.88 -6.97 -11.19
C THR A 216 8.15 -5.49 -10.87
N VAL A 217 9.03 -5.23 -9.91
CA VAL A 217 9.46 -3.84 -9.58
C VAL A 217 10.16 -3.12 -10.74
N ARG A 218 10.62 -3.87 -11.77
CA ARG A 218 11.22 -3.35 -13.00
C ARG A 218 10.20 -3.12 -14.10
N GLY A 219 8.92 -3.40 -13.85
CA GLY A 219 7.81 -3.22 -14.77
C GLY A 219 7.55 -4.39 -15.70
N THR A 220 8.38 -5.43 -15.70
CA THR A 220 8.21 -6.62 -16.52
C THR A 220 7.03 -7.47 -16.05
N ILE A 221 6.34 -8.11 -16.97
CA ILE A 221 5.30 -9.09 -16.68
C ILE A 221 5.98 -10.46 -16.55
N GLU A 222 5.74 -11.11 -15.40
CA GLU A 222 6.25 -12.45 -15.12
C GLU A 222 5.40 -13.50 -15.85
N ASP A 223 5.99 -14.29 -16.71
CA ASP A 223 5.31 -15.30 -17.52
C ASP A 223 5.51 -16.75 -17.01
N GLU A 224 6.47 -16.98 -16.10
CA GLU A 224 6.76 -18.29 -15.50
C GLU A 224 6.10 -18.49 -14.11
N LEU A 225 5.01 -17.75 -13.79
CA LEU A 225 4.34 -17.83 -12.49
C LEU A 225 3.91 -19.25 -12.10
N ARG A 226 3.52 -20.08 -13.09
CA ARG A 226 3.11 -21.46 -12.84
C ARG A 226 4.29 -22.30 -12.37
N ASP A 227 5.45 -22.14 -12.99
CA ASP A 227 6.66 -22.86 -12.63
C ASP A 227 7.14 -22.45 -11.23
N ILE A 228 7.02 -21.16 -10.88
CA ILE A 228 7.29 -20.66 -9.52
C ILE A 228 6.34 -21.32 -8.51
N GLY A 229 5.05 -21.43 -8.84
CA GLY A 229 4.05 -22.10 -8.00
C GLY A 229 4.35 -23.61 -7.82
N GLU A 230 4.79 -24.29 -8.86
CA GLU A 230 5.20 -25.69 -8.82
C GLU A 230 6.47 -25.88 -7.96
N ILE A 231 7.48 -25.03 -8.12
CA ILE A 231 8.69 -25.05 -7.27
C ILE A 231 8.32 -24.85 -5.79
N ALA A 232 7.41 -23.93 -5.49
CA ALA A 232 6.94 -23.73 -4.12
C ALA A 232 6.26 -24.99 -3.57
N ALA A 233 5.35 -25.59 -4.36
CA ALA A 233 4.61 -26.79 -3.97
C ALA A 233 5.52 -28.00 -3.75
N ASP A 234 6.50 -28.20 -4.62
CA ASP A 234 7.47 -29.31 -4.54
C ASP A 234 8.33 -29.24 -3.27
N ASN A 235 8.55 -28.03 -2.73
CA ASN A 235 9.28 -27.78 -1.48
C ASN A 235 8.35 -27.56 -0.28
N GLU A 236 7.06 -27.86 -0.41
CA GLU A 236 6.05 -27.59 0.63
C GLU A 236 6.04 -26.13 1.12
N ALA A 237 6.60 -25.18 0.38
CA ALA A 237 6.60 -23.76 0.68
C ALA A 237 5.28 -23.12 0.23
N LEU A 238 4.89 -22.00 0.84
CA LEU A 238 3.77 -21.20 0.32
C LEU A 238 4.24 -20.29 -0.81
N PHE A 239 3.44 -20.21 -1.86
CA PHE A 239 3.64 -19.22 -2.91
C PHE A 239 2.83 -17.96 -2.61
N CYS A 240 3.54 -16.85 -2.36
CA CYS A 240 2.97 -15.52 -2.17
C CYS A 240 3.22 -14.66 -3.41
N LEU A 241 2.16 -14.22 -4.07
CA LEU A 241 2.24 -13.37 -5.27
C LEU A 241 1.93 -11.92 -4.90
N GLY A 242 2.85 -11.00 -5.25
CA GLY A 242 2.68 -9.56 -5.16
C GLY A 242 2.06 -8.99 -6.45
N SER A 243 1.02 -8.14 -6.34
CA SER A 243 0.40 -7.49 -7.49
C SER A 243 -0.33 -6.21 -7.08
N ASP A 244 -1.01 -5.57 -8.01
CA ASP A 244 -1.91 -4.46 -7.75
C ASP A 244 -3.27 -4.61 -8.47
N LEU A 245 -4.26 -3.82 -8.08
CA LEU A 245 -5.63 -3.96 -8.57
C LEU A 245 -5.78 -3.78 -10.08
N VAL A 246 -4.99 -2.90 -10.69
CA VAL A 246 -5.08 -2.64 -12.13
C VAL A 246 -4.45 -3.80 -12.90
N ALA A 247 -3.30 -4.30 -12.43
CA ALA A 247 -2.64 -5.46 -13.03
C ALA A 247 -3.49 -6.74 -12.90
N LEU A 248 -4.10 -6.98 -11.73
CA LEU A 248 -4.98 -8.13 -11.49
C LEU A 248 -6.19 -8.19 -12.41
N SER A 249 -6.62 -7.06 -12.98
CA SER A 249 -7.78 -7.04 -13.89
C SER A 249 -7.47 -7.55 -15.31
N LEU A 250 -6.20 -7.63 -15.68
CA LEU A 250 -5.75 -8.03 -17.02
C LEU A 250 -4.89 -9.30 -17.02
N LEU A 251 -4.07 -9.47 -15.99
CA LEU A 251 -3.13 -10.58 -15.90
C LEU A 251 -3.82 -11.85 -15.41
N GLN A 252 -3.14 -12.97 -15.58
CA GLN A 252 -3.66 -14.27 -15.17
C GLN A 252 -3.99 -14.31 -13.68
N GLU A 253 -5.15 -14.87 -13.37
CA GLU A 253 -5.66 -15.00 -12.00
C GLU A 253 -4.65 -15.74 -11.09
N PRO A 254 -4.22 -15.14 -9.97
CA PRO A 254 -3.20 -15.72 -9.08
C PRO A 254 -3.48 -17.14 -8.60
N ALA A 255 -4.73 -17.45 -8.26
CA ALA A 255 -5.10 -18.81 -7.82
C ALA A 255 -4.84 -19.86 -8.90
N SER A 256 -4.98 -19.50 -10.19
CA SER A 256 -4.79 -20.43 -11.32
C SER A 256 -3.32 -20.77 -11.60
N VAL A 257 -2.39 -19.99 -11.06
CA VAL A 257 -0.94 -20.24 -11.13
C VAL A 257 -0.35 -20.82 -9.84
N GLY A 258 -1.21 -21.19 -8.90
CA GLY A 258 -0.81 -21.88 -7.67
C GLY A 258 -0.52 -20.96 -6.49
N ALA A 259 -0.84 -19.65 -6.56
CA ALA A 259 -0.65 -18.76 -5.42
C ALA A 259 -1.50 -19.19 -4.21
N ASP A 260 -0.87 -19.24 -3.04
CA ASP A 260 -1.51 -19.48 -1.76
C ASP A 260 -1.99 -18.21 -1.11
N ILE A 261 -1.23 -17.13 -1.34
CA ILE A 261 -1.45 -15.80 -0.77
C ILE A 261 -1.21 -14.77 -1.87
N VAL A 262 -2.07 -13.76 -1.92
CA VAL A 262 -1.85 -12.55 -2.74
C VAL A 262 -1.75 -11.36 -1.81
N VAL A 263 -0.70 -10.57 -2.01
CA VAL A 263 -0.48 -9.29 -1.34
C VAL A 263 -0.26 -8.20 -2.38
N GLY A 264 -0.47 -6.95 -2.01
CA GLY A 264 -0.27 -5.88 -2.98
C GLY A 264 -0.74 -4.53 -2.48
N GLU A 265 -0.75 -3.55 -3.38
CA GLU A 265 -1.22 -2.20 -3.09
C GLU A 265 -2.53 -1.94 -3.84
N ALA A 266 -3.51 -1.40 -3.12
CA ALA A 266 -4.85 -1.13 -3.65
C ALA A 266 -5.24 0.35 -3.66
N ASP A 267 -4.47 1.23 -3.02
CA ASP A 267 -4.74 2.67 -2.94
C ASP A 267 -4.62 3.38 -4.29
N VAL A 268 -3.97 2.73 -5.26
CA VAL A 268 -3.81 3.20 -6.65
C VAL A 268 -5.13 3.61 -7.31
N LEU A 269 -6.27 3.07 -6.87
CA LEU A 269 -7.62 3.41 -7.37
C LEU A 269 -8.42 4.17 -6.32
N GLY A 270 -8.26 4.37 -5.19
CA GLY A 270 -9.14 5.05 -4.22
C GLY A 270 -8.75 6.48 -3.93
N LEU A 271 -7.46 6.78 -4.05
CA LEU A 271 -6.87 8.05 -3.71
C LEU A 271 -6.06 8.62 -4.89
N PRO A 272 -5.95 9.95 -5.00
CA PRO A 272 -4.86 10.54 -5.77
C PRO A 272 -3.53 10.07 -5.16
N THR A 273 -2.47 10.06 -5.96
CA THR A 273 -1.14 9.71 -5.46
C THR A 273 -0.83 10.47 -4.17
N SER A 274 -0.54 9.73 -3.11
CA SER A 274 -0.33 10.29 -1.79
C SER A 274 0.80 9.50 -1.12
N TYR A 275 2.00 9.97 -1.30
CA TYR A 275 3.20 9.32 -0.80
C TYR A 275 3.12 9.04 0.71
N GLY A 276 3.29 7.77 1.09
CA GLY A 276 3.24 7.31 2.47
C GLY A 276 1.85 6.92 3.00
N MET A 277 0.81 7.01 2.18
CA MET A 277 -0.47 6.37 2.45
C MET A 277 -0.61 5.15 1.55
N GLY A 278 -1.04 4.00 2.09
CA GLY A 278 -1.23 2.77 1.38
C GLY A 278 -2.59 2.15 1.66
N LEU A 279 -2.90 1.10 0.93
CA LEU A 279 -3.98 0.15 1.23
C LEU A 279 -3.52 -1.23 0.80
N GLY A 280 -3.03 -2.03 1.76
CA GLY A 280 -2.56 -3.38 1.43
C GLY A 280 -3.70 -4.33 1.09
N ILE A 281 -3.48 -5.13 0.05
CA ILE A 281 -4.27 -6.32 -0.30
C ILE A 281 -3.75 -7.50 0.52
N PHE A 282 -4.67 -8.35 0.98
CA PHE A 282 -4.35 -9.66 1.52
C PHE A 282 -5.48 -10.63 1.18
N ALA A 283 -5.21 -11.56 0.28
CA ALA A 283 -6.12 -12.64 -0.08
C ALA A 283 -5.43 -14.00 0.08
N THR A 284 -6.18 -15.06 0.38
CA THR A 284 -5.61 -16.38 0.63
C THR A 284 -6.62 -17.51 0.48
N ARG A 285 -6.14 -18.76 0.56
CA ARG A 285 -6.95 -19.98 0.54
C ARG A 285 -7.88 -20.09 1.76
N GLU A 286 -9.00 -20.75 1.63
CA GLU A 286 -9.97 -20.97 2.70
C GLU A 286 -9.36 -21.69 3.93
N THR A 287 -8.42 -22.59 3.70
CA THR A 287 -7.72 -23.32 4.76
C THR A 287 -6.99 -22.40 5.75
N PHE A 288 -6.62 -21.20 5.32
CA PHE A 288 -5.92 -20.21 6.13
C PHE A 288 -6.83 -19.14 6.74
N LEU A 289 -8.14 -19.22 6.54
CA LEU A 289 -9.12 -18.22 7.02
C LEU A 289 -8.90 -17.78 8.48
N ARG A 290 -8.54 -18.72 9.36
CA ARG A 290 -8.29 -18.43 10.79
C ARG A 290 -6.92 -17.82 11.08
N GLN A 291 -6.05 -17.72 10.08
CA GLN A 291 -4.70 -17.18 10.17
C GLN A 291 -4.56 -15.82 9.46
N VAL A 292 -5.61 -15.38 8.76
CA VAL A 292 -5.61 -14.09 8.02
C VAL A 292 -5.38 -12.93 8.98
N PRO A 293 -4.47 -12.00 8.69
CA PRO A 293 -4.31 -10.77 9.46
C PRO A 293 -5.49 -9.80 9.24
N GLY A 294 -5.61 -8.81 10.11
CA GLY A 294 -6.60 -7.75 9.96
C GLY A 294 -8.05 -8.22 10.14
N ARG A 295 -8.99 -7.37 9.70
CA ARG A 295 -10.43 -7.58 9.91
C ARG A 295 -11.08 -8.27 8.73
N LEU A 296 -12.11 -9.04 9.06
CA LEU A 296 -12.99 -9.69 8.10
C LEU A 296 -14.44 -9.25 8.37
N VAL A 297 -15.14 -8.92 7.30
CA VAL A 297 -16.58 -8.67 7.34
C VAL A 297 -17.30 -9.89 6.81
N GLY A 298 -18.29 -10.34 7.56
CA GLY A 298 -19.15 -11.48 7.19
C GLY A 298 -20.60 -11.05 7.02
N VAL A 299 -21.34 -11.85 6.26
CA VAL A 299 -22.80 -11.73 6.13
C VAL A 299 -23.48 -12.50 7.28
N SER A 300 -24.53 -11.92 7.83
CA SER A 300 -25.39 -12.46 8.87
C SER A 300 -26.86 -12.08 8.60
N GLU A 301 -27.74 -12.42 9.52
CA GLU A 301 -29.12 -11.97 9.54
C GLU A 301 -29.41 -11.22 10.84
N ASP A 302 -30.26 -10.20 10.78
CA ASP A 302 -30.72 -9.47 11.95
C ASP A 302 -31.90 -10.21 12.64
N ALA A 303 -32.47 -9.62 13.70
CA ALA A 303 -33.58 -10.19 14.45
C ALA A 303 -34.88 -10.32 13.64
N ASP A 304 -34.97 -9.65 12.50
CA ASP A 304 -36.13 -9.70 11.59
C ASP A 304 -35.81 -10.52 10.32
N ASP A 305 -34.79 -11.39 10.35
CA ASP A 305 -34.31 -12.25 9.25
C ASP A 305 -33.87 -11.45 8.00
N ARG A 306 -33.45 -10.18 8.19
CA ARG A 306 -32.92 -9.36 7.11
C ARG A 306 -31.40 -9.49 7.03
N ARG A 307 -30.87 -9.51 5.81
CA ARG A 307 -29.44 -9.53 5.55
C ARG A 307 -28.73 -8.41 6.31
N SER A 308 -27.71 -8.76 7.06
CA SER A 308 -26.87 -7.83 7.83
C SER A 308 -25.38 -8.16 7.69
N TYR A 309 -24.52 -7.23 8.08
CA TYR A 309 -23.08 -7.38 8.01
C TYR A 309 -22.46 -7.15 9.38
N THR A 310 -21.40 -7.89 9.69
CA THR A 310 -20.71 -7.78 10.97
C THR A 310 -19.23 -8.10 10.82
N LEU A 311 -18.40 -7.53 11.70
CA LEU A 311 -17.02 -8.01 11.84
C LEU A 311 -17.05 -9.44 12.37
N THR A 312 -16.33 -10.33 11.70
CA THR A 312 -16.30 -11.75 12.03
C THR A 312 -14.92 -12.21 12.48
N LEU A 313 -14.84 -13.36 13.15
CA LEU A 313 -13.60 -13.97 13.64
C LEU A 313 -12.71 -13.02 14.48
N GLN A 314 -13.30 -12.05 15.18
CA GLN A 314 -12.61 -11.06 16.01
C GLN A 314 -11.73 -11.69 17.11
N THR A 315 -11.97 -12.94 17.46
CA THR A 315 -11.14 -13.68 18.45
C THR A 315 -9.69 -13.86 18.00
N ARG A 316 -9.32 -13.53 16.76
CA ARG A 316 -7.93 -13.52 16.26
C ARG A 316 -7.19 -12.23 16.63
N GLU A 317 -7.93 -11.16 16.97
CA GLU A 317 -7.39 -9.81 17.15
C GLU A 317 -6.76 -9.62 18.54
N GLN A 318 -5.77 -8.72 18.62
CA GLN A 318 -5.00 -8.51 19.86
C GLN A 318 -5.82 -7.93 21.01
N HIS A 319 -6.88 -7.16 20.76
CA HIS A 319 -7.74 -6.62 21.82
C HIS A 319 -8.49 -7.72 22.59
N ILE A 320 -8.61 -8.94 22.02
CA ILE A 320 -9.20 -10.12 22.66
C ILE A 320 -8.11 -11.10 23.10
N ARG A 321 -7.16 -11.43 22.21
CA ARG A 321 -6.16 -12.48 22.43
C ARG A 321 -4.86 -12.01 23.02
N LYS A 322 -4.62 -10.70 23.05
CA LYS A 322 -3.36 -10.09 23.54
C LYS A 322 -2.14 -10.67 22.82
N GLU A 323 -1.17 -11.23 23.57
CA GLU A 323 0.04 -11.87 23.06
C GLU A 323 -0.22 -13.13 22.20
N ARG A 324 -1.43 -13.67 22.22
CA ARG A 324 -1.83 -14.83 21.41
C ARG A 324 -2.58 -14.45 20.14
N ALA A 325 -2.63 -13.16 19.83
CA ALA A 325 -3.28 -12.70 18.61
C ALA A 325 -2.56 -13.26 17.37
N THR A 326 -3.33 -13.46 16.31
CA THR A 326 -2.77 -13.92 15.02
C THR A 326 -1.87 -12.86 14.40
N SER A 327 -2.21 -11.56 14.61
CA SER A 327 -1.50 -10.42 14.03
C SER A 327 -1.67 -9.20 14.94
N ASN A 328 -0.75 -8.25 14.81
CA ASN A 328 -0.81 -6.94 15.45
C ASN A 328 -1.60 -5.92 14.62
N ILE A 329 -2.06 -6.29 13.44
CA ILE A 329 -2.88 -5.42 12.58
C ILE A 329 -4.18 -5.09 13.31
N CYS A 330 -4.44 -3.78 13.49
CA CYS A 330 -5.61 -3.27 14.18
C CYS A 330 -6.37 -2.30 13.27
N THR A 331 -6.69 -1.10 13.75
CA THR A 331 -7.30 -0.07 12.93
C THR A 331 -6.33 0.35 11.82
N ASN A 332 -6.82 0.34 10.59
CA ASN A 332 -6.03 0.60 9.40
C ASN A 332 -6.88 1.30 8.32
N GLN A 333 -6.64 1.05 7.06
CA GLN A 333 -7.09 1.82 5.91
C GLN A 333 -8.53 1.50 5.43
N ALA A 334 -9.46 1.20 6.32
CA ALA A 334 -10.84 0.83 5.95
C ALA A 334 -11.56 1.90 5.10
N TRP A 335 -11.33 3.19 5.39
CA TRP A 335 -11.90 4.28 4.58
C TRP A 335 -11.28 4.34 3.17
N VAL A 336 -10.00 4.03 3.04
CA VAL A 336 -9.36 3.93 1.72
C VAL A 336 -9.95 2.74 0.95
N ALA A 337 -10.17 1.59 1.61
CA ALA A 337 -10.82 0.43 1.01
C ALA A 337 -12.24 0.74 0.51
N LEU A 338 -13.01 1.51 1.28
CA LEU A 338 -14.33 2.01 0.87
C LEU A 338 -14.22 2.87 -0.41
N ARG A 339 -13.25 3.78 -0.48
CA ARG A 339 -13.02 4.61 -1.67
C ARG A 339 -12.60 3.77 -2.88
N THR A 340 -11.73 2.81 -2.66
CA THR A 340 -11.26 1.88 -3.71
C THR A 340 -12.41 1.05 -4.24
N ALA A 341 -13.28 0.52 -3.39
CA ALA A 341 -14.48 -0.19 -3.83
C ALA A 341 -15.41 0.68 -4.67
N MET A 342 -15.63 1.93 -4.25
CA MET A 342 -16.43 2.89 -5.04
C MET A 342 -15.78 3.21 -6.39
N HIS A 343 -14.46 3.30 -6.45
CA HIS A 343 -13.74 3.56 -7.69
C HIS A 343 -13.85 2.35 -8.65
N ILE A 344 -13.57 1.14 -8.18
CA ILE A 344 -13.74 -0.10 -8.96
C ILE A 344 -15.17 -0.21 -9.49
N ALA A 345 -16.17 0.02 -8.62
CA ALA A 345 -17.58 0.00 -9.02
C ALA A 345 -17.93 1.06 -10.06
N SER A 346 -17.28 2.23 -10.03
CA SER A 346 -17.50 3.29 -11.03
C SER A 346 -16.86 2.97 -12.37
N LEU A 347 -15.75 2.24 -12.42
CA LEU A 347 -15.14 1.74 -13.65
C LEU A 347 -15.92 0.56 -14.23
N GLY A 348 -16.40 -0.32 -13.37
CA GLY A 348 -16.91 -1.62 -13.77
C GLY A 348 -15.81 -2.54 -14.33
N PRO A 349 -16.13 -3.81 -14.64
CA PRO A 349 -15.14 -4.75 -15.13
C PRO A 349 -14.51 -4.30 -16.46
N ASP A 350 -15.31 -3.84 -17.43
CA ASP A 350 -14.79 -3.42 -18.74
C ASP A 350 -13.90 -2.17 -18.61
N GLY A 351 -14.26 -1.21 -17.75
CA GLY A 351 -13.46 -0.01 -17.52
C GLY A 351 -12.14 -0.30 -16.84
N LEU A 352 -12.11 -1.26 -15.91
CA LEU A 352 -10.90 -1.66 -15.21
C LEU A 352 -9.93 -2.38 -16.17
N VAL A 353 -10.44 -3.30 -16.99
CA VAL A 353 -9.67 -3.97 -18.05
C VAL A 353 -9.11 -2.97 -19.05
N SER A 354 -9.96 -2.04 -19.56
CA SER A 354 -9.51 -1.02 -20.50
C SER A 354 -8.42 -0.12 -19.93
N LEU A 355 -8.48 0.21 -18.62
CA LEU A 355 -7.44 0.97 -17.94
C LEU A 355 -6.11 0.21 -17.94
N ALA A 356 -6.14 -1.09 -17.66
CA ALA A 356 -4.96 -1.95 -17.67
C ALA A 356 -4.36 -2.10 -19.08
N GLU A 357 -5.20 -2.31 -20.11
CA GLU A 357 -4.78 -2.38 -21.52
C GLU A 357 -4.14 -1.06 -21.97
N ASP A 358 -4.71 0.07 -21.58
CA ASP A 358 -4.15 1.40 -21.85
C ASP A 358 -2.74 1.52 -21.25
N CYS A 359 -2.52 1.06 -20.01
CA CYS A 359 -1.21 1.09 -19.37
C CYS A 359 -0.15 0.30 -20.17
N VAL A 360 -0.48 -0.92 -20.60
CA VAL A 360 0.45 -1.76 -21.39
C VAL A 360 0.77 -1.13 -22.75
N ARG A 361 -0.26 -0.63 -23.44
CA ARG A 361 -0.10 0.03 -24.74
C ARG A 361 0.76 1.28 -24.62
N ASP A 362 0.43 2.18 -23.68
CA ASP A 362 1.09 3.45 -23.53
C ASP A 362 2.57 3.26 -23.10
N ALA A 363 2.86 2.26 -22.26
CA ALA A 363 4.23 1.91 -21.87
C ALA A 363 5.05 1.39 -23.06
N THR A 364 4.45 0.50 -23.87
CA THR A 364 5.09 -0.06 -25.07
C THR A 364 5.40 1.05 -26.09
N GLU A 365 4.44 1.94 -26.35
CA GLU A 365 4.62 3.07 -27.27
C GLU A 365 5.68 4.06 -26.78
N LEU A 366 5.67 4.38 -25.47
CA LEU A 366 6.64 5.30 -24.89
C LEU A 366 8.05 4.71 -24.91
N ALA A 367 8.21 3.43 -24.55
CA ALA A 367 9.50 2.74 -24.59
C ALA A 367 10.10 2.75 -26.00
N ALA A 368 9.31 2.41 -27.03
CA ALA A 368 9.78 2.47 -28.42
C ALA A 368 10.19 3.87 -28.86
N ARG A 369 9.52 4.92 -28.38
CA ARG A 369 9.86 6.32 -28.66
C ARG A 369 11.15 6.77 -27.95
N VAL A 370 11.41 6.26 -26.75
CA VAL A 370 12.66 6.50 -26.02
C VAL A 370 13.82 5.79 -26.69
N ASP A 371 13.63 4.53 -27.09
CA ASP A 371 14.64 3.72 -27.82
C ASP A 371 15.07 4.35 -29.15
N ALA A 372 14.17 5.10 -29.79
CA ALA A 372 14.46 5.83 -31.01
C ALA A 372 15.31 7.09 -30.81
N LEU A 373 15.68 7.45 -29.57
CA LEU A 373 16.56 8.57 -29.26
C LEU A 373 18.02 8.11 -29.21
N ASP A 374 18.93 8.90 -29.76
CA ASP A 374 20.37 8.68 -29.60
C ASP A 374 20.74 8.73 -28.10
N GLY A 375 21.58 7.81 -27.65
CA GLY A 375 22.06 7.74 -26.26
C GLY A 375 21.14 7.05 -25.28
N TYR A 376 20.04 6.45 -25.74
CA TYR A 376 19.12 5.67 -24.91
C TYR A 376 18.85 4.28 -25.52
N GLN A 377 18.55 3.32 -24.64
CA GLN A 377 18.03 2.00 -24.96
C GLN A 377 16.80 1.73 -24.09
N ALA A 378 15.66 1.40 -24.68
CA ALA A 378 14.40 1.16 -23.96
C ALA A 378 13.43 0.23 -24.72
N PRO A 379 12.84 -0.77 -24.06
CA PRO A 379 13.20 -1.21 -22.71
C PRO A 379 14.54 -1.96 -22.71
N ILE A 380 15.19 -2.09 -21.55
CA ILE A 380 16.43 -2.87 -21.48
C ILE A 380 16.22 -4.38 -21.36
N TYR A 381 15.02 -4.79 -20.90
CA TYR A 381 14.62 -6.18 -20.80
C TYR A 381 13.77 -6.56 -22.00
N ASP A 382 14.05 -7.71 -22.62
CA ASP A 382 13.30 -8.25 -23.78
C ASP A 382 12.04 -9.02 -23.29
N GLN A 383 11.24 -8.34 -22.46
CA GLN A 383 10.03 -8.86 -21.84
C GLN A 383 8.84 -7.93 -22.10
N HIS A 384 7.62 -8.43 -21.88
CA HIS A 384 6.44 -7.57 -21.83
C HIS A 384 6.48 -6.68 -20.58
N HIS A 385 6.06 -5.44 -20.72
CA HIS A 385 5.99 -4.46 -19.63
C HIS A 385 4.55 -4.04 -19.39
N PHE A 386 4.22 -3.76 -18.13
CA PHE A 386 2.86 -3.36 -17.79
C PHE A 386 2.64 -1.85 -17.99
N ARG A 387 3.11 -1.01 -17.07
CA ARG A 387 2.98 0.46 -17.16
C ARG A 387 4.30 1.20 -16.97
N GLU A 388 5.34 0.47 -16.68
CA GLU A 388 6.68 1.04 -16.47
C GLU A 388 7.74 0.14 -17.08
N PHE A 389 8.88 0.75 -17.41
CA PHE A 389 10.00 0.08 -18.05
C PHE A 389 11.32 0.76 -17.65
N VAL A 390 12.41 0.02 -17.79
CA VAL A 390 13.76 0.52 -17.51
C VAL A 390 14.42 0.99 -18.79
N VAL A 391 15.11 2.13 -18.68
CA VAL A 391 15.85 2.80 -19.76
C VAL A 391 17.32 2.83 -19.38
N ARG A 392 18.20 2.46 -20.30
CA ARG A 392 19.64 2.70 -20.18
C ARG A 392 19.99 4.02 -20.86
N SER A 393 20.82 4.84 -20.20
CA SER A 393 21.33 6.10 -20.72
C SER A 393 22.85 6.04 -20.88
N ASP A 394 23.40 6.62 -21.96
CA ASP A 394 24.83 6.84 -22.12
C ASP A 394 25.37 7.89 -21.13
N GLN A 395 24.52 8.82 -20.69
CA GLN A 395 24.83 9.79 -19.64
C GLN A 395 24.54 9.21 -18.25
N PRO A 396 25.19 9.71 -17.19
CA PRO A 396 24.83 9.35 -15.81
C PRO A 396 23.36 9.64 -15.53
N ALA A 397 22.65 8.68 -14.92
CA ALA A 397 21.20 8.77 -14.68
C ALA A 397 20.83 10.01 -13.83
N GLU A 398 21.65 10.37 -12.83
CA GLU A 398 21.43 11.57 -12.02
C GLU A 398 21.49 12.85 -12.87
N ALA A 399 22.45 12.96 -13.80
CA ALA A 399 22.54 14.11 -14.68
C ALA A 399 21.33 14.25 -15.61
N VAL A 400 20.81 13.11 -16.09
CA VAL A 400 19.58 13.09 -16.89
C VAL A 400 18.39 13.52 -16.05
N THR A 401 18.22 13.00 -14.83
CA THR A 401 17.08 13.38 -13.96
C THR A 401 17.12 14.86 -13.58
N GLU A 402 18.29 15.43 -13.27
CA GLU A 402 18.45 16.87 -12.99
C GLU A 402 18.05 17.73 -14.21
N ALA A 403 18.43 17.31 -15.42
CA ALA A 403 18.03 18.00 -16.65
C ALA A 403 16.50 17.93 -16.86
N LEU A 404 15.89 16.76 -16.62
CA LEU A 404 14.45 16.57 -16.73
C LEU A 404 13.67 17.41 -15.70
N GLU A 405 14.15 17.50 -14.46
CA GLU A 405 13.55 18.34 -13.42
C GLU A 405 13.54 19.82 -13.81
N THR A 406 14.60 20.28 -14.47
CA THR A 406 14.66 21.66 -15.01
C THR A 406 13.56 21.89 -16.07
N ASP A 407 13.17 20.86 -16.79
CA ASP A 407 12.08 20.87 -17.76
C ASP A 407 10.70 20.54 -17.14
N GLY A 408 10.63 20.44 -15.82
CA GLY A 408 9.39 20.17 -15.08
C GLY A 408 8.94 18.71 -15.10
N ILE A 409 9.86 17.75 -15.27
CA ILE A 409 9.57 16.32 -15.36
C ILE A 409 10.36 15.56 -14.29
N ALA A 410 9.71 14.58 -13.65
CA ALA A 410 10.34 13.68 -12.69
C ALA A 410 10.38 12.24 -13.23
N VAL A 411 11.57 11.63 -13.17
CA VAL A 411 11.87 10.25 -13.52
C VAL A 411 12.78 9.67 -12.45
N HIS A 412 12.72 8.36 -12.16
CA HIS A 412 13.64 7.72 -11.22
C HIS A 412 14.98 7.39 -11.88
N ALA A 413 16.09 7.83 -11.26
CA ALA A 413 17.39 7.17 -11.41
C ALA A 413 17.40 5.94 -10.49
N ILE A 414 17.72 4.77 -11.03
CA ILE A 414 17.70 3.50 -10.29
C ILE A 414 19.06 2.81 -10.21
N ASP A 415 20.01 3.31 -10.97
CA ASP A 415 21.41 2.90 -10.98
C ASP A 415 22.21 4.00 -11.72
N ASP A 416 23.54 3.88 -11.79
CA ASP A 416 24.46 4.88 -12.39
C ASP A 416 24.03 5.32 -13.80
N HIS A 417 23.50 4.39 -14.61
CA HIS A 417 23.07 4.61 -15.99
C HIS A 417 21.65 4.14 -16.28
N LEU A 418 20.87 3.81 -15.26
CA LEU A 418 19.52 3.29 -15.43
C LEU A 418 18.47 4.25 -14.89
N LEU A 419 17.50 4.54 -15.74
CA LEU A 419 16.27 5.26 -15.38
C LEU A 419 15.10 4.30 -15.39
N GLN A 420 14.04 4.60 -14.66
CA GLN A 420 12.76 3.90 -14.75
C GLN A 420 11.66 4.90 -15.02
N CYS A 421 10.90 4.67 -16.10
CA CYS A 421 9.78 5.49 -16.52
C CYS A 421 8.47 4.76 -16.34
N CYS A 422 7.46 5.45 -15.80
CA CYS A 422 6.09 4.95 -15.66
C CYS A 422 5.12 5.85 -16.41
N ILE A 423 4.17 5.27 -17.11
CA ILE A 423 3.10 6.00 -17.81
C ILE A 423 1.72 5.45 -17.43
N THR A 424 0.79 6.36 -17.20
CA THR A 424 -0.62 6.09 -16.96
C THR A 424 -1.47 7.11 -17.71
N GLU A 425 -2.79 7.02 -17.61
CA GLU A 425 -3.71 8.00 -18.22
C GLU A 425 -3.51 9.42 -17.66
N THR A 426 -2.89 9.57 -16.48
CA THR A 426 -2.71 10.89 -15.85
C THR A 426 -1.55 11.69 -16.44
N ASN A 427 -0.50 11.02 -16.95
CA ASN A 427 0.70 11.66 -17.49
C ASN A 427 0.93 11.42 -18.99
N ARG A 428 0.12 10.54 -19.66
CA ARG A 428 0.24 10.25 -21.10
C ARG A 428 0.24 11.48 -21.99
N HIS A 429 -0.48 12.53 -21.59
CA HIS A 429 -0.56 13.80 -22.32
C HIS A 429 0.78 14.55 -22.38
N ALA A 430 1.72 14.24 -21.49
CA ALA A 430 3.06 14.85 -21.42
C ALA A 430 4.16 13.96 -22.02
N ALA A 431 3.82 12.84 -22.67
CA ALA A 431 4.80 11.94 -23.28
C ALA A 431 5.68 12.68 -24.33
N ASP A 432 5.12 13.59 -25.12
CA ASP A 432 5.90 14.40 -26.07
C ASP A 432 6.91 15.34 -25.37
N GLN A 433 6.53 15.87 -24.21
CA GLN A 433 7.39 16.71 -23.40
C GLN A 433 8.57 15.88 -22.83
N LEU A 434 8.32 14.67 -22.32
CA LEU A 434 9.36 13.75 -21.85
C LEU A 434 10.34 13.42 -22.98
N ILE A 435 9.87 13.02 -24.16
CA ILE A 435 10.74 12.72 -25.32
C ILE A 435 11.58 13.93 -25.73
N ALA A 436 11.01 15.12 -25.74
CA ALA A 436 11.76 16.33 -26.06
C ALA A 436 12.81 16.69 -24.99
N ALA A 437 12.53 16.43 -23.72
CA ALA A 437 13.45 16.66 -22.61
C ALA A 437 14.60 15.63 -22.62
N LEU A 438 14.32 14.34 -22.80
CA LEU A 438 15.34 13.28 -22.94
C LEU A 438 16.28 13.57 -24.11
N ARG A 439 15.76 14.02 -25.26
CA ARG A 439 16.60 14.41 -26.42
C ARG A 439 17.57 15.55 -26.11
N ARG A 440 17.25 16.44 -25.18
CA ARG A 440 18.15 17.52 -24.74
C ARG A 440 19.17 17.07 -23.72
N ALA A 441 18.85 16.01 -22.97
CA ALA A 441 19.70 15.46 -21.92
C ALA A 441 20.67 14.37 -22.41
N ALA A 442 20.54 13.94 -23.68
CA ALA A 442 21.37 12.92 -24.35
C ALA A 442 22.86 13.35 -24.57
#